data_03d4e6d0e51818f7a1618b69ec354a05
#
_entry.id   03d4e6d0e51818f7a1618b69ec354a05
#
_cell.length_a   1.000
_cell.length_b   1.000
_cell.length_c   1.000
_cell.angle_alpha   90.00
_cell.angle_beta   90.00
_cell.angle_gamma   90.00
#
_symmetry.space_group_name_H-M   'P 1'
#
loop_
_entity.id
_entity.type
_entity.pdbx_description
1 polymer ?
#
loop_
_entity_poly.entity_id
_entity_poly.type
_entity_poly.pdbx_seq_one_letter_code
_entity_poly.pdbx_strand_id
1 'polypeptide(L)'
;MTTALRSGLWGRARVGVPAAWCAFASAVTLAGALMIVPGAAHAEVAAADPIDASMRTCLARADMSSTIGQVQCMDSARLAWQASMDQSFQQLLSKAPNAQRKKWEESQKRWKAWREADGKLLADVLATTRGTSYQLAVADMQLQPVRDRALALRAAAMDAGRQDPKKRPRACSFDAQCEHAMFDLNRYYRRLHAKLPSHARPVLSRAQRAWTAYRDATVPLMDARSQVDIVGARVAQLKRMGDTAGND
;
A
#
# COMPACT_ATOMS: atom_id res chain seq x y z
N MET A 1 22.76 -41.77 37.49
CA MET A 1 23.92 -42.12 36.65
C MET A 1 24.21 -40.84 35.84
N THR A 2 24.99 -39.89 36.39
CA THR A 2 26.47 -39.73 36.30
C THR A 2 26.94 -39.81 34.84
N THR A 3 27.51 -38.84 34.23
CA THR A 3 28.68 -37.97 34.34
C THR A 3 28.87 -37.33 32.97
N ALA A 4 29.53 -36.29 32.65
CA ALA A 4 30.36 -35.27 33.21
C ALA A 4 30.82 -34.30 32.12
N LEU A 5 31.05 -33.09 32.52
CA LEU A 5 31.80 -31.99 31.94
C LEU A 5 33.08 -32.39 31.12
N ARG A 6 33.37 -31.59 30.06
CA ARG A 6 34.79 -31.22 29.79
C ARG A 6 34.87 -29.82 29.17
N SER A 7 35.42 -28.96 29.96
CA SER A 7 36.05 -27.69 29.65
C SER A 7 37.36 -27.85 28.90
N GLY A 8 37.70 -26.94 27.99
CA GLY A 8 39.01 -26.84 27.35
C GLY A 8 39.39 -25.39 27.04
N LEU A 9 40.08 -24.75 27.98
CA LEU A 9 40.88 -23.54 27.78
C LEU A 9 42.16 -23.88 27.02
N TRP A 10 42.76 -22.92 26.38
CA TRP A 10 44.14 -22.66 25.94
C TRP A 10 44.10 -21.82 24.67
N GLY A 11 44.83 -20.71 24.42
CA GLY A 11 45.94 -20.13 25.13
C GLY A 11 46.31 -18.84 24.38
N ARG A 12 46.74 -17.86 25.13
CA ARG A 12 47.33 -16.59 24.64
C ARG A 12 48.72 -16.85 24.09
N ALA A 13 49.04 -16.32 22.92
CA ALA A 13 50.43 -16.13 22.50
C ALA A 13 50.70 -14.65 22.22
N ARG A 14 51.47 -14.02 23.11
CA ARG A 14 52.14 -12.74 22.87
C ARG A 14 53.44 -13.06 22.16
N VAL A 15 53.75 -12.36 21.07
CA VAL A 15 55.14 -12.27 20.57
C VAL A 15 55.46 -10.81 20.30
N GLY A 16 56.60 -10.45 20.80
CA GLY A 16 57.08 -9.12 21.04
C GLY A 16 57.74 -8.47 19.81
N VAL A 17 57.96 -7.20 20.02
CA VAL A 17 58.67 -6.24 19.14
C VAL A 17 60.18 -6.45 19.23
N PRO A 18 60.93 -6.16 18.17
CA PRO A 18 62.13 -5.37 18.38
C PRO A 18 62.17 -4.10 17.49
N ALA A 19 62.60 -3.04 18.14
CA ALA A 19 62.98 -1.80 17.54
C ALA A 19 64.28 -1.92 16.74
N ALA A 20 64.33 -1.30 15.57
CA ALA A 20 65.59 -0.95 14.92
C ALA A 20 65.43 0.41 14.24
N TRP A 21 66.21 1.35 14.71
CA TRP A 21 66.42 2.67 14.16
C TRP A 21 67.19 2.59 12.84
N CYS A 22 66.74 3.37 11.84
CA CYS A 22 67.64 4.00 10.87
C CYS A 22 66.98 5.24 10.31
N ALA A 23 67.66 6.35 10.48
CA ALA A 23 67.35 7.65 9.88
C ALA A 23 67.74 7.62 8.38
N PHE A 24 67.09 8.39 7.55
CA PHE A 24 67.56 9.40 6.61
C PHE A 24 66.55 9.73 5.50
N ALA A 25 66.61 11.00 5.20
CA ALA A 25 66.25 11.64 3.94
C ALA A 25 64.82 12.19 3.77
N SER A 26 64.79 13.51 3.92
CA SER A 26 63.75 14.44 3.51
C SER A 26 63.49 14.36 2.00
N ALA A 27 62.26 14.05 1.60
CA ALA A 27 61.72 14.39 0.30
C ALA A 27 60.38 15.05 0.53
N VAL A 28 60.33 16.37 0.31
CA VAL A 28 59.10 17.17 0.30
C VAL A 28 58.34 16.85 -0.97
N THR A 29 57.37 15.95 -0.86
CA THR A 29 56.36 15.76 -1.87
C THR A 29 55.08 16.50 -1.41
N LEU A 30 54.74 17.59 -2.09
CA LEU A 30 53.38 18.21 -2.02
C LEU A 30 52.35 17.15 -2.48
N ALA A 31 51.81 16.39 -1.56
CA ALA A 31 50.61 15.58 -1.79
C ALA A 31 49.41 16.50 -1.61
N GLY A 32 48.82 16.91 -2.73
CA GLY A 32 47.52 17.56 -2.74
C GLY A 32 46.49 16.61 -2.09
N ALA A 33 46.05 16.93 -0.88
CA ALA A 33 44.97 16.27 -0.22
C ALA A 33 43.67 16.59 -1.01
N LEU A 34 43.24 15.65 -1.89
CA LEU A 34 41.90 15.65 -2.40
C LEU A 34 40.96 15.42 -1.21
N MET A 35 40.37 16.50 -0.70
CA MET A 35 39.28 16.44 0.25
C MET A 35 38.10 15.79 -0.49
N ILE A 36 37.96 14.47 -0.38
CA ILE A 36 36.72 13.77 -0.71
C ILE A 36 35.70 14.23 0.35
N VAL A 37 34.93 15.26 0.02
CA VAL A 37 33.74 15.62 0.80
C VAL A 37 32.79 14.44 0.64
N PRO A 38 32.43 13.69 1.70
CA PRO A 38 31.38 12.72 1.60
C PRO A 38 30.11 13.48 1.28
N GLY A 39 29.66 13.41 0.02
CA GLY A 39 28.35 13.89 -0.37
C GLY A 39 27.35 13.18 0.53
N ALA A 40 26.72 13.92 1.46
CA ALA A 40 25.58 13.41 2.20
C ALA A 40 24.55 12.98 1.15
N ALA A 41 24.40 11.67 0.93
CA ALA A 41 23.31 11.12 0.17
C ALA A 41 22.04 11.45 0.96
N HIS A 42 21.44 12.61 0.68
CA HIS A 42 20.08 12.90 1.10
C HIS A 42 19.22 11.88 0.36
N ALA A 43 18.73 10.88 1.10
CA ALA A 43 17.63 10.06 0.63
C ALA A 43 16.48 11.03 0.33
N GLU A 44 16.26 11.32 -0.94
CA GLU A 44 15.15 12.15 -1.39
C GLU A 44 13.88 11.40 -1.04
N VAL A 45 13.26 11.78 0.07
CA VAL A 45 11.93 11.29 0.43
C VAL A 45 11.02 11.77 -0.67
N ALA A 46 10.51 10.84 -1.48
CA ALA A 46 9.60 11.18 -2.56
C ALA A 46 8.51 12.13 -2.04
N ALA A 47 8.38 13.28 -2.67
CA ALA A 47 7.42 14.28 -2.26
C ALA A 47 6.03 13.66 -2.21
N ALA A 48 5.32 13.89 -1.13
CA ALA A 48 3.96 13.40 -1.00
C ALA A 48 3.07 13.97 -2.11
N ASP A 49 2.13 13.16 -2.62
CA ASP A 49 1.16 13.65 -3.59
C ASP A 49 0.48 14.93 -3.07
N PRO A 50 0.29 15.97 -3.91
CA PRO A 50 -0.30 17.26 -3.49
C PRO A 50 -1.65 17.12 -2.79
N ILE A 51 -2.47 16.13 -3.20
CA ILE A 51 -3.78 15.87 -2.56
C ILE A 51 -3.58 15.35 -1.13
N ASP A 52 -2.64 14.41 -0.93
CA ASP A 52 -2.31 13.91 0.41
C ASP A 52 -1.67 15.00 1.28
N ALA A 53 -0.85 15.86 0.69
CA ALA A 53 -0.26 17.01 1.40
C ALA A 53 -1.34 18.01 1.86
N SER A 54 -2.28 18.35 0.98
CA SER A 54 -3.43 19.21 1.29
C SER A 54 -4.30 18.63 2.40
N MET A 55 -4.59 17.32 2.34
CA MET A 55 -5.34 16.62 3.39
C MET A 55 -4.62 16.72 4.75
N ARG A 56 -3.31 16.47 4.79
CA ARG A 56 -2.53 16.59 6.05
C ARG A 56 -2.55 18.01 6.59
N THR A 57 -2.43 19.03 5.73
CA THR A 57 -2.53 20.43 6.12
C THR A 57 -3.91 20.75 6.71
N CYS A 58 -4.99 20.23 6.11
CA CYS A 58 -6.34 20.39 6.63
C CYS A 58 -6.48 19.74 8.02
N LEU A 59 -6.02 18.49 8.18
CA LEU A 59 -6.08 17.75 9.44
C LEU A 59 -5.25 18.38 10.58
N ALA A 60 -4.20 19.15 10.25
CA ALA A 60 -3.36 19.84 11.23
C ALA A 60 -3.97 21.15 11.74
N ARG A 61 -5.07 21.62 11.18
CA ARG A 61 -5.71 22.89 11.58
C ARG A 61 -6.47 22.69 12.89
N ALA A 62 -6.36 23.65 13.79
CA ALA A 62 -7.02 23.61 15.09
C ALA A 62 -8.56 23.62 14.98
N ASP A 63 -9.12 24.36 14.01
CA ASP A 63 -10.57 24.43 13.75
C ASP A 63 -11.14 23.11 13.14
N MET A 64 -10.29 22.19 12.65
CA MET A 64 -10.64 20.89 12.12
C MET A 64 -10.34 19.73 13.09
N SER A 65 -10.04 20.01 14.37
CA SER A 65 -9.65 18.99 15.36
C SER A 65 -10.83 18.10 15.81
N SER A 66 -12.07 18.51 15.58
CA SER A 66 -13.25 17.68 15.86
C SER A 66 -13.35 16.49 14.89
N THR A 67 -14.02 15.40 15.29
CA THR A 67 -14.32 14.26 14.41
C THR A 67 -14.97 14.72 13.09
N ILE A 68 -15.93 15.64 13.15
CA ILE A 68 -16.61 16.17 11.98
C ILE A 68 -15.63 16.93 11.07
N GLY A 69 -14.77 17.78 11.64
CA GLY A 69 -13.75 18.52 10.89
C GLY A 69 -12.76 17.58 10.19
N GLN A 70 -12.29 16.54 10.90
CA GLN A 70 -11.40 15.55 10.31
C GLN A 70 -12.06 14.75 9.17
N VAL A 71 -13.33 14.35 9.34
CA VAL A 71 -14.11 13.70 8.26
C VAL A 71 -14.23 14.63 7.05
N GLN A 72 -14.48 15.93 7.24
CA GLN A 72 -14.55 16.91 6.14
C GLN A 72 -13.21 17.02 5.38
N CYS A 73 -12.07 16.98 6.10
CA CYS A 73 -10.76 16.96 5.44
C CYS A 73 -10.56 15.70 4.58
N MET A 74 -10.96 14.53 5.08
CA MET A 74 -10.88 13.26 4.35
C MET A 74 -11.83 13.24 3.15
N ASP A 75 -13.04 13.75 3.29
CA ASP A 75 -14.01 13.84 2.20
C ASP A 75 -13.55 14.81 1.09
N SER A 76 -12.95 15.95 1.47
CA SER A 76 -12.36 16.87 0.52
C SER A 76 -11.23 16.21 -0.28
N ALA A 77 -10.36 15.45 0.39
CA ALA A 77 -9.31 14.67 -0.26
C ALA A 77 -9.90 13.57 -1.18
N ARG A 78 -10.95 12.88 -0.73
CA ARG A 78 -11.65 11.86 -1.54
C ARG A 78 -12.21 12.44 -2.83
N LEU A 79 -12.82 13.64 -2.78
CA LEU A 79 -13.33 14.33 -3.97
C LEU A 79 -12.20 14.76 -4.91
N ALA A 80 -11.08 15.26 -4.38
CA ALA A 80 -9.90 15.62 -5.17
C ALA A 80 -9.29 14.38 -5.84
N TRP A 81 -9.19 13.25 -5.12
CA TRP A 81 -8.76 11.97 -5.68
C TRP A 81 -9.73 11.42 -6.73
N GLN A 82 -11.05 11.63 -6.56
CA GLN A 82 -12.04 11.26 -7.57
C GLN A 82 -11.80 12.04 -8.87
N ALA A 83 -11.59 13.35 -8.79
CA ALA A 83 -11.29 14.18 -9.96
C ALA A 83 -9.97 13.75 -10.64
N SER A 84 -8.93 13.47 -9.85
CA SER A 84 -7.64 12.94 -10.35
C SER A 84 -7.80 11.57 -11.02
N MET A 85 -8.65 10.71 -10.47
CA MET A 85 -8.97 9.40 -11.03
C MET A 85 -9.66 9.53 -12.40
N ASP A 86 -10.66 10.40 -12.50
CA ASP A 86 -11.39 10.62 -13.75
C ASP A 86 -10.48 11.22 -14.83
N GLN A 87 -9.63 12.17 -14.47
CA GLN A 87 -8.62 12.73 -15.39
C GLN A 87 -7.63 11.65 -15.86
N SER A 88 -7.09 10.86 -14.94
CA SER A 88 -6.15 9.79 -15.27
C SER A 88 -6.79 8.71 -16.15
N PHE A 89 -8.07 8.41 -15.94
CA PHE A 89 -8.81 7.48 -16.79
C PHE A 89 -8.98 8.01 -18.21
N GLN A 90 -9.33 9.27 -18.40
CA GLN A 90 -9.39 9.89 -19.74
C GLN A 90 -8.04 9.90 -20.43
N GLN A 91 -6.95 10.24 -19.72
CA GLN A 91 -5.60 10.16 -20.26
C GLN A 91 -5.22 8.74 -20.68
N LEU A 92 -5.58 7.74 -19.87
CA LEU A 92 -5.35 6.34 -20.21
C LEU A 92 -6.10 5.95 -21.48
N LEU A 93 -7.38 6.28 -21.59
CA LEU A 93 -8.19 5.96 -22.76
C LEU A 93 -7.67 6.64 -24.04
N SER A 94 -7.17 7.87 -23.94
CA SER A 94 -6.60 8.58 -25.11
C SER A 94 -5.31 7.92 -25.63
N LYS A 95 -4.53 7.27 -24.76
CA LYS A 95 -3.24 6.65 -25.11
C LYS A 95 -3.34 5.15 -25.37
N ALA A 96 -4.35 4.48 -24.82
CA ALA A 96 -4.49 3.03 -24.92
C ALA A 96 -4.90 2.58 -26.31
N PRO A 97 -4.34 1.45 -26.84
CA PRO A 97 -4.83 0.81 -28.05
C PRO A 97 -6.31 0.44 -27.94
N ASN A 98 -7.03 0.47 -29.08
CA ASN A 98 -8.49 0.24 -29.10
C ASN A 98 -8.92 -1.06 -28.41
N ALA A 99 -8.17 -2.15 -28.55
CA ALA A 99 -8.46 -3.43 -27.91
C ALA A 99 -8.34 -3.37 -26.39
N GLN A 100 -7.48 -2.50 -25.85
CA GLN A 100 -7.30 -2.33 -24.41
C GLN A 100 -8.30 -1.31 -23.84
N ARG A 101 -8.72 -0.33 -24.61
CA ARG A 101 -9.65 0.72 -24.22
C ARG A 101 -10.94 0.13 -23.66
N LYS A 102 -11.59 -0.79 -24.39
CA LYS A 102 -12.81 -1.50 -23.94
C LYS A 102 -12.59 -2.27 -22.64
N LYS A 103 -11.41 -2.87 -22.45
CA LYS A 103 -11.08 -3.59 -21.21
C LYS A 103 -10.93 -2.64 -20.03
N TRP A 104 -10.32 -1.47 -20.22
CA TRP A 104 -10.22 -0.44 -19.18
C TRP A 104 -11.58 0.16 -18.81
N GLU A 105 -12.46 0.37 -19.81
CA GLU A 105 -13.85 0.80 -19.58
C GLU A 105 -14.62 -0.23 -18.73
N GLU A 106 -14.51 -1.52 -19.05
CA GLU A 106 -15.13 -2.59 -18.25
C GLU A 106 -14.54 -2.65 -16.83
N SER A 107 -13.19 -2.55 -16.69
CA SER A 107 -12.53 -2.46 -15.38
C SER A 107 -13.07 -1.29 -14.54
N GLN A 108 -13.23 -0.11 -15.14
CA GLN A 108 -13.76 1.07 -14.44
C GLN A 108 -15.25 0.91 -14.07
N LYS A 109 -16.04 0.30 -14.95
CA LYS A 109 -17.46 -0.04 -14.66
C LYS A 109 -17.56 -0.99 -13.47
N ARG A 110 -16.72 -2.05 -13.43
CA ARG A 110 -16.69 -3.01 -12.30
C ARG A 110 -16.21 -2.38 -11.01
N TRP A 111 -15.23 -1.48 -11.08
CA TRP A 111 -14.77 -0.71 -9.94
C TRP A 111 -15.90 0.13 -9.32
N LYS A 112 -16.67 0.86 -10.15
CA LYS A 112 -17.82 1.67 -9.70
C LYS A 112 -18.88 0.80 -9.02
N ALA A 113 -19.23 -0.35 -9.61
CA ALA A 113 -20.21 -1.29 -9.05
C ALA A 113 -19.74 -1.87 -7.72
N TRP A 114 -18.44 -2.20 -7.59
CA TRP A 114 -17.87 -2.61 -6.31
C TRP A 114 -17.97 -1.49 -5.27
N ARG A 115 -17.59 -0.26 -5.61
CA ARG A 115 -17.63 0.88 -4.66
C ARG A 115 -19.06 1.14 -4.14
N GLU A 116 -20.06 0.99 -4.99
CA GLU A 116 -21.46 1.10 -4.56
C GLU A 116 -21.85 -0.02 -3.58
N ALA A 117 -21.52 -1.27 -3.90
CA ALA A 117 -21.81 -2.40 -3.03
C ALA A 117 -21.06 -2.31 -1.68
N ASP A 118 -19.82 -1.82 -1.72
CA ASP A 118 -18.97 -1.66 -0.55
C ASP A 118 -19.42 -0.50 0.35
N GLY A 119 -19.99 0.57 -0.22
CA GLY A 119 -20.61 1.66 0.53
C GLY A 119 -21.77 1.18 1.39
N LYS A 120 -22.60 0.27 0.87
CA LYS A 120 -23.69 -0.36 1.64
C LYS A 120 -23.14 -1.23 2.78
N LEU A 121 -22.06 -1.97 2.53
CA LEU A 121 -21.39 -2.76 3.57
C LEU A 121 -20.80 -1.88 4.66
N LEU A 122 -20.17 -0.75 4.31
CA LEU A 122 -19.60 0.19 5.28
C LEU A 122 -20.70 0.81 6.17
N ALA A 123 -21.87 1.10 5.62
CA ALA A 123 -23.00 1.57 6.40
C ALA A 123 -23.49 0.52 7.42
N ASP A 124 -23.56 -0.75 7.00
CA ASP A 124 -23.90 -1.86 7.90
C ASP A 124 -22.84 -2.09 8.98
N VAL A 125 -21.55 -1.94 8.64
CA VAL A 125 -20.45 -2.03 9.63
C VAL A 125 -20.56 -0.90 10.64
N LEU A 126 -20.77 0.35 10.20
CA LEU A 126 -20.94 1.51 11.09
C LEU A 126 -22.16 1.36 12.01
N ALA A 127 -23.24 0.76 11.52
CA ALA A 127 -24.42 0.50 12.32
C ALA A 127 -24.20 -0.47 13.48
N THR A 128 -23.08 -1.22 13.50
CA THR A 128 -22.67 -2.09 14.63
C THR A 128 -21.79 -1.39 15.65
N THR A 129 -21.57 -0.09 15.54
CA THR A 129 -20.67 0.69 16.41
C THR A 129 -21.43 1.76 17.18
N ARG A 130 -20.85 2.21 18.29
CA ARG A 130 -21.33 3.36 19.06
C ARG A 130 -20.27 4.46 19.13
N GLY A 131 -20.76 5.72 19.08
CA GLY A 131 -19.88 6.89 19.13
C GLY A 131 -19.39 7.36 17.75
N THR A 132 -18.87 8.58 17.73
CA THR A 132 -18.51 9.29 16.50
C THR A 132 -17.11 8.96 15.98
N SER A 133 -16.23 8.39 16.83
CA SER A 133 -14.84 8.06 16.47
C SER A 133 -14.75 7.07 15.28
N TYR A 134 -15.70 6.18 15.15
CA TYR A 134 -15.75 5.21 14.05
C TYR A 134 -16.06 5.85 12.68
N GLN A 135 -16.61 7.06 12.66
CA GLN A 135 -16.83 7.83 11.43
C GLN A 135 -15.49 8.13 10.73
N LEU A 136 -14.41 8.37 11.49
CA LEU A 136 -13.08 8.55 10.91
C LEU A 136 -12.59 7.29 10.19
N ALA A 137 -12.77 6.13 10.79
CA ALA A 137 -12.40 4.86 10.17
C ALA A 137 -13.21 4.62 8.88
N VAL A 138 -14.49 4.96 8.86
CA VAL A 138 -15.35 4.85 7.67
C VAL A 138 -14.91 5.85 6.60
N ALA A 139 -14.63 7.10 6.95
CA ALA A 139 -14.15 8.12 5.99
C ALA A 139 -12.82 7.68 5.34
N ASP A 140 -11.88 7.14 6.12
CA ASP A 140 -10.64 6.58 5.57
C ASP A 140 -10.92 5.36 4.65
N MET A 141 -11.77 4.43 5.06
CA MET A 141 -12.16 3.28 4.22
C MET A 141 -12.91 3.68 2.94
N GLN A 142 -13.51 4.86 2.88
CA GLN A 142 -14.08 5.43 1.66
C GLN A 142 -13.04 6.11 0.78
N LEU A 143 -12.07 6.79 1.38
CA LEU A 143 -11.00 7.54 0.70
C LEU A 143 -10.00 6.60 0.02
N GLN A 144 -9.45 5.62 0.74
CA GLN A 144 -8.32 4.81 0.27
C GLN A 144 -8.58 4.12 -1.08
N PRO A 145 -9.72 3.45 -1.35
CA PRO A 145 -9.93 2.82 -2.65
C PRO A 145 -10.02 3.80 -3.82
N VAL A 146 -10.44 5.05 -3.59
CA VAL A 146 -10.47 6.09 -4.62
C VAL A 146 -9.06 6.55 -4.93
N ARG A 147 -8.26 6.80 -3.89
CA ARG A 147 -6.84 7.13 -4.00
C ARG A 147 -6.05 6.04 -4.73
N ASP A 148 -6.19 4.79 -4.31
CA ASP A 148 -5.49 3.65 -4.91
C ASP A 148 -5.85 3.50 -6.39
N ARG A 149 -7.13 3.67 -6.74
CA ARG A 149 -7.58 3.61 -8.13
C ARG A 149 -7.01 4.76 -8.96
N ALA A 150 -6.99 5.99 -8.44
CA ALA A 150 -6.40 7.15 -9.10
C ALA A 150 -4.91 6.93 -9.42
N LEU A 151 -4.15 6.45 -8.44
CA LEU A 151 -2.72 6.15 -8.60
C LEU A 151 -2.49 5.03 -9.61
N ALA A 152 -3.28 3.95 -9.57
CA ALA A 152 -3.18 2.84 -10.51
C ALA A 152 -3.48 3.27 -11.96
N LEU A 153 -4.52 4.10 -12.16
CA LEU A 153 -4.86 4.62 -13.49
C LEU A 153 -3.81 5.61 -14.00
N ARG A 154 -3.24 6.43 -13.11
CA ARG A 154 -2.13 7.35 -13.45
C ARG A 154 -0.91 6.57 -13.92
N ALA A 155 -0.51 5.53 -13.19
CA ALA A 155 0.59 4.64 -13.58
C ALA A 155 0.30 3.96 -14.93
N ALA A 156 -0.90 3.40 -15.11
CA ALA A 156 -1.30 2.77 -16.36
C ALA A 156 -1.27 3.76 -17.56
N ALA A 157 -1.65 5.04 -17.35
CA ALA A 157 -1.61 6.08 -18.37
C ALA A 157 -0.16 6.48 -18.76
N MET A 158 0.79 6.39 -17.82
CA MET A 158 2.21 6.59 -18.09
C MET A 158 2.82 5.43 -18.89
N ASP A 159 2.37 4.20 -18.62
CA ASP A 159 2.85 2.98 -19.27
C ASP A 159 2.03 2.58 -20.50
N ALA A 160 1.03 3.36 -20.87
CA ALA A 160 0.19 3.09 -22.02
C ALA A 160 1.04 3.01 -23.31
N GLY A 161 0.98 1.88 -24.00
CA GLY A 161 1.80 1.58 -25.18
C GLY A 161 3.17 0.94 -24.93
N ARG A 162 3.63 0.83 -23.66
CA ARG A 162 4.91 0.21 -23.29
C ARG A 162 4.78 -1.18 -22.68
N GLN A 163 3.61 -1.82 -22.76
CA GLN A 163 3.38 -3.09 -22.06
C GLN A 163 4.38 -4.18 -22.50
N ASP A 164 5.29 -4.54 -21.60
CA ASP A 164 6.16 -5.69 -21.75
C ASP A 164 5.37 -6.97 -21.44
N PRO A 165 5.22 -7.91 -22.39
CA PRO A 165 4.54 -9.18 -22.16
C PRO A 165 5.11 -9.98 -20.99
N LYS A 166 6.39 -9.80 -20.66
CA LYS A 166 7.08 -10.49 -19.54
C LYS A 166 6.64 -10.00 -18.17
N LYS A 167 6.01 -8.83 -18.08
CA LYS A 167 5.51 -8.25 -16.82
C LYS A 167 4.06 -8.61 -16.50
N ARG A 168 3.40 -9.41 -17.35
CA ARG A 168 2.00 -9.78 -17.12
C ARG A 168 1.84 -10.61 -15.84
N PRO A 169 0.75 -10.41 -15.10
CA PRO A 169 0.47 -11.19 -13.91
C PRO A 169 0.35 -12.68 -14.25
N ARG A 170 0.94 -13.51 -13.41
CA ARG A 170 0.71 -14.95 -13.41
C ARG A 170 -0.47 -15.28 -12.49
N ALA A 171 -0.98 -16.51 -12.55
CA ALA A 171 -1.92 -16.95 -11.53
C ALA A 171 -1.27 -16.86 -10.14
N CYS A 172 -2.04 -16.47 -9.12
CA CYS A 172 -1.51 -16.28 -7.76
C CYS A 172 -0.80 -17.53 -7.22
N SER A 173 -1.18 -18.73 -7.66
CA SER A 173 -0.50 -19.99 -7.30
C SER A 173 0.96 -20.09 -7.72
N PHE A 174 1.44 -19.19 -8.60
CA PHE A 174 2.84 -19.09 -9.01
C PHE A 174 3.56 -17.88 -8.39
N ASP A 175 2.92 -17.19 -7.45
CA ASP A 175 3.45 -16.01 -6.77
C ASP A 175 3.13 -16.11 -5.27
N ALA A 176 4.14 -16.41 -4.46
CA ALA A 176 3.99 -16.62 -3.03
C ALA A 176 3.39 -15.42 -2.29
N GLN A 177 3.69 -14.18 -2.73
CA GLN A 177 3.10 -12.98 -2.12
C GLN A 177 1.61 -12.87 -2.45
N CYS A 178 1.24 -13.15 -3.70
CA CYS A 178 -0.16 -13.17 -4.12
C CYS A 178 -0.94 -14.28 -3.40
N GLU A 179 -0.37 -15.48 -3.29
CA GLU A 179 -0.99 -16.61 -2.60
C GLU A 179 -1.22 -16.31 -1.12
N HIS A 180 -0.20 -15.73 -0.45
CA HIS A 180 -0.34 -15.29 0.95
C HIS A 180 -1.42 -14.21 1.12
N ALA A 181 -1.46 -13.22 0.23
CA ALA A 181 -2.49 -12.19 0.25
C ALA A 181 -3.90 -12.77 0.04
N MET A 182 -4.06 -13.77 -0.83
CA MET A 182 -5.34 -14.48 -1.03
C MET A 182 -5.74 -15.31 0.20
N PHE A 183 -4.79 -15.93 0.89
CA PHE A 183 -5.05 -16.60 2.16
C PHE A 183 -5.56 -15.61 3.21
N ASP A 184 -4.91 -14.46 3.37
CA ASP A 184 -5.31 -13.41 4.29
C ASP A 184 -6.67 -12.81 3.91
N LEU A 185 -6.94 -12.61 2.62
CA LEU A 185 -8.24 -12.16 2.13
C LEU A 185 -9.37 -13.07 2.65
N ASN A 186 -9.20 -14.38 2.49
CA ASN A 186 -10.18 -15.36 2.94
C ASN A 186 -10.31 -15.40 4.48
N ARG A 187 -9.20 -15.22 5.19
CA ARG A 187 -9.17 -15.16 6.66
C ARG A 187 -9.95 -13.95 7.18
N TYR A 188 -9.69 -12.75 6.67
CA TYR A 188 -10.36 -11.53 7.11
C TYR A 188 -11.81 -11.45 6.64
N TYR A 189 -12.15 -12.00 5.47
CA TYR A 189 -13.54 -12.16 5.04
C TYR A 189 -14.34 -13.00 6.04
N ARG A 190 -13.83 -14.19 6.41
CA ARG A 190 -14.50 -15.07 7.39
C ARG A 190 -14.62 -14.41 8.76
N ARG A 191 -13.58 -13.70 9.22
CA ARG A 191 -13.59 -12.98 10.48
C ARG A 191 -14.66 -11.88 10.50
N LEU A 192 -14.74 -11.07 9.46
CA LEU A 192 -15.77 -10.04 9.33
C LEU A 192 -17.17 -10.66 9.24
N HIS A 193 -17.34 -11.72 8.43
CA HIS A 193 -18.62 -12.44 8.30
C HIS A 193 -19.13 -12.96 9.66
N ALA A 194 -18.25 -13.47 10.50
CA ALA A 194 -18.61 -13.94 11.84
C ALA A 194 -19.08 -12.81 12.79
N LYS A 195 -18.46 -11.63 12.68
CA LYS A 195 -18.79 -10.46 13.52
C LYS A 195 -20.10 -9.76 13.08
N LEU A 196 -20.42 -9.81 11.80
CA LEU A 196 -21.59 -9.08 11.28
C LEU A 196 -22.91 -9.75 11.68
N PRO A 197 -23.95 -8.96 11.95
CA PRO A 197 -25.30 -9.46 12.18
C PRO A 197 -25.83 -10.18 10.91
N SER A 198 -26.81 -11.07 11.09
CA SER A 198 -27.31 -11.95 10.03
C SER A 198 -27.76 -11.21 8.76
N HIS A 199 -28.42 -10.04 8.92
CA HIS A 199 -28.90 -9.25 7.78
C HIS A 199 -27.76 -8.60 6.97
N ALA A 200 -26.60 -8.31 7.57
CA ALA A 200 -25.44 -7.70 6.91
C ALA A 200 -24.56 -8.70 6.17
N ARG A 201 -24.60 -10.00 6.52
CA ARG A 201 -23.79 -11.05 5.87
C ARG A 201 -24.04 -11.18 4.35
N PRO A 202 -25.30 -11.13 3.84
CA PRO A 202 -25.54 -11.09 2.41
C PRO A 202 -24.97 -9.83 1.73
N VAL A 203 -24.92 -8.68 2.45
CA VAL A 203 -24.33 -7.43 1.92
C VAL A 203 -22.81 -7.61 1.76
N LEU A 204 -22.11 -8.16 2.76
CA LEU A 204 -20.69 -8.53 2.65
C LEU A 204 -20.43 -9.47 1.46
N SER A 205 -21.28 -10.51 1.29
CA SER A 205 -21.12 -11.45 0.18
C SER A 205 -21.30 -10.77 -1.19
N ARG A 206 -22.25 -9.83 -1.32
CA ARG A 206 -22.45 -9.03 -2.55
C ARG A 206 -21.25 -8.12 -2.82
N ALA A 207 -20.76 -7.40 -1.80
CA ALA A 207 -19.58 -6.53 -1.92
C ALA A 207 -18.34 -7.33 -2.32
N GLN A 208 -18.13 -8.51 -1.75
CA GLN A 208 -17.01 -9.36 -2.11
C GLN A 208 -17.11 -9.90 -3.55
N ARG A 209 -18.28 -10.30 -4.02
CA ARG A 209 -18.48 -10.70 -5.43
C ARG A 209 -18.22 -9.53 -6.39
N ALA A 210 -18.70 -8.34 -6.06
CA ALA A 210 -18.45 -7.15 -6.88
C ALA A 210 -16.96 -6.80 -6.94
N TRP A 211 -16.23 -6.90 -5.80
CA TRP A 211 -14.79 -6.73 -5.77
C TRP A 211 -14.06 -7.79 -6.62
N THR A 212 -14.47 -9.06 -6.53
CA THR A 212 -13.89 -10.14 -7.35
C THR A 212 -14.05 -9.83 -8.84
N ALA A 213 -15.24 -9.40 -9.27
CA ALA A 213 -15.48 -9.01 -10.66
C ALA A 213 -14.62 -7.81 -11.10
N TYR A 214 -14.40 -6.83 -10.22
CA TYR A 214 -13.47 -5.73 -10.45
C TYR A 214 -12.02 -6.21 -10.59
N ARG A 215 -11.54 -7.03 -9.65
CA ARG A 215 -10.18 -7.60 -9.69
C ARG A 215 -9.96 -8.37 -11.00
N ASP A 216 -10.87 -9.26 -11.35
CA ASP A 216 -10.74 -10.14 -12.52
C ASP A 216 -10.75 -9.35 -13.85
N ALA A 217 -11.50 -8.25 -13.92
CA ALA A 217 -11.49 -7.34 -15.07
C ALA A 217 -10.23 -6.47 -15.13
N THR A 218 -9.52 -6.26 -14.00
CA THR A 218 -8.41 -5.31 -13.88
C THR A 218 -7.05 -5.98 -13.95
N VAL A 219 -6.86 -7.11 -13.27
CA VAL A 219 -5.58 -7.81 -13.18
C VAL A 219 -4.94 -8.11 -14.55
N PRO A 220 -5.68 -8.55 -15.58
CA PRO A 220 -5.08 -8.81 -16.89
C PRO A 220 -4.51 -7.56 -17.60
N LEU A 221 -4.81 -6.36 -17.08
CA LEU A 221 -4.37 -5.06 -17.62
C LEU A 221 -3.16 -4.49 -16.88
N MET A 222 -2.72 -5.14 -15.82
CA MET A 222 -1.68 -4.66 -14.90
C MET A 222 -0.44 -5.56 -14.92
N ASP A 223 0.57 -5.18 -14.17
CA ASP A 223 1.74 -6.03 -13.88
C ASP A 223 1.53 -6.92 -12.63
N ALA A 224 2.47 -7.83 -12.39
CA ALA A 224 2.40 -8.78 -11.28
C ALA A 224 2.36 -8.09 -9.90
N ARG A 225 3.10 -6.98 -9.73
CA ARG A 225 3.13 -6.23 -8.48
C ARG A 225 1.76 -5.59 -8.19
N SER A 226 1.18 -4.95 -9.18
CA SER A 226 -0.15 -4.33 -9.07
C SER A 226 -1.25 -5.36 -8.77
N GLN A 227 -1.09 -6.62 -9.19
CA GLN A 227 -1.99 -7.72 -8.80
C GLN A 227 -1.93 -7.95 -7.27
N VAL A 228 -0.74 -8.03 -6.69
CA VAL A 228 -0.56 -8.20 -5.24
C VAL A 228 -1.14 -7.00 -4.49
N ASP A 229 -0.88 -5.79 -4.99
CA ASP A 229 -1.37 -4.54 -4.38
C ASP A 229 -2.91 -4.48 -4.33
N ILE A 230 -3.61 -4.88 -5.41
CA ILE A 230 -5.10 -4.95 -5.42
C ILE A 230 -5.64 -5.91 -4.34
N VAL A 231 -5.02 -7.08 -4.20
CA VAL A 231 -5.44 -8.05 -3.19
C VAL A 231 -5.11 -7.55 -1.79
N GLY A 232 -3.91 -7.00 -1.59
CA GLY A 232 -3.46 -6.43 -0.33
C GLY A 232 -4.33 -5.26 0.15
N ALA A 233 -4.74 -4.37 -0.74
CA ALA A 233 -5.67 -3.28 -0.44
C ALA A 233 -7.02 -3.81 0.07
N ARG A 234 -7.56 -4.88 -0.54
CA ARG A 234 -8.79 -5.51 -0.06
C ARG A 234 -8.62 -6.19 1.29
N VAL A 235 -7.50 -6.86 1.51
CA VAL A 235 -7.13 -7.45 2.82
C VAL A 235 -7.13 -6.37 3.91
N ALA A 236 -6.45 -5.26 3.68
CA ALA A 236 -6.38 -4.14 4.61
C ALA A 236 -7.78 -3.56 4.91
N GLN A 237 -8.62 -3.44 3.89
CA GLN A 237 -9.98 -2.94 4.05
C GLN A 237 -10.87 -3.90 4.86
N LEU A 238 -10.89 -5.21 4.54
CA LEU A 238 -11.64 -6.20 5.29
C LEU A 238 -11.16 -6.31 6.75
N LYS A 239 -9.84 -6.19 6.96
CA LYS A 239 -9.27 -6.14 8.31
C LYS A 239 -9.83 -4.94 9.09
N ARG A 240 -9.78 -3.73 8.52
CA ARG A 240 -10.29 -2.51 9.16
C ARG A 240 -11.80 -2.59 9.45
N MET A 241 -12.60 -3.08 8.50
CA MET A 241 -14.02 -3.34 8.74
C MET A 241 -14.23 -4.32 9.90
N GLY A 242 -13.43 -5.40 9.97
CA GLY A 242 -13.50 -6.38 11.05
C GLY A 242 -13.01 -5.82 12.40
N ASP A 243 -12.07 -4.89 12.40
CA ASP A 243 -11.61 -4.21 13.62
C ASP A 243 -12.63 -3.14 14.06
N THR A 244 -13.44 -2.60 13.15
CA THR A 244 -14.51 -1.62 13.44
C THR A 244 -15.80 -2.31 13.89
N ALA A 245 -16.20 -3.41 13.26
CA ALA A 245 -17.48 -4.08 13.51
C ALA A 245 -17.59 -4.62 14.94
N GLY A 246 -18.76 -4.37 15.59
CA GLY A 246 -19.09 -4.93 16.91
C GLY A 246 -18.33 -4.28 18.07
N ASN A 247 -17.87 -3.07 17.90
CA ASN A 247 -17.29 -2.28 19.00
C ASN A 247 -18.38 -1.36 19.55
N ASP A 248 -19.00 -1.82 20.66
CA ASP A 248 -19.98 -1.06 21.45
C ASP A 248 -19.33 -0.11 22.43
#